data_ce5b86209aa889b97c270db210f1a6fc
#
_entry.id   ce5b86209aa889b97c270db210f1a6fc
#
_cell.length_a   1.000
_cell.length_b   1.000
_cell.length_c   1.000
_cell.angle_alpha   90.00
_cell.angle_beta   90.00
_cell.angle_gamma   90.00
#
_symmetry.space_group_name_H-M   'P 1'
#
loop_
_entity.id
_entity.type
_entity.pdbx_description
1 polymer ?
#
loop_
_entity_poly.entity_id
_entity_poly.type
_entity_poly.pdbx_seq_one_letter_code
_entity_poly.pdbx_strand_id
1 'polypeptide(L)'
;MTKVNENLETRKNIIARMMKGIEPFYINGEKWVDAFGRKVRFYEADEAIQSEIRRCYENDERSHNYMKRVLGITNEEEQFETWYKCVVGGLDQEPDIINGVFNPDKFNNLCFESICSHRGKFCGTRSGLKDYEVETLTLLKQGHTIEQGAQKIHVSVPGFKSRIDNLKIRLDAANMAALISIASDLGI
;
A
#
# COMPACT_ATOMS: atom_id res chain seq x y z
N MET A 1 -4.75 17.91 40.55
CA MET A 1 -5.87 17.60 39.59
C MET A 1 -5.71 18.22 38.18
N THR A 2 -4.81 19.17 37.98
CA THR A 2 -4.65 19.92 36.72
C THR A 2 -3.97 19.16 35.57
N LYS A 3 -2.90 18.37 35.84
CA LYS A 3 -2.15 17.66 34.78
C LYS A 3 -2.92 16.51 34.09
N VAL A 4 -3.87 15.88 34.75
CA VAL A 4 -4.66 14.79 34.16
C VAL A 4 -5.71 15.34 33.18
N ASN A 5 -6.28 16.49 33.47
CA ASN A 5 -7.26 17.15 32.57
C ASN A 5 -6.61 17.73 31.30
N GLU A 6 -5.43 18.33 31.42
CA GLU A 6 -4.67 18.82 30.24
C GLU A 6 -4.31 17.66 29.30
N ASN A 7 -3.93 16.51 29.84
CA ASN A 7 -3.58 15.34 29.03
C ASN A 7 -4.82 14.73 28.31
N LEU A 8 -6.00 14.79 28.92
CA LEU A 8 -7.25 14.32 28.31
C LEU A 8 -7.75 15.25 27.19
N GLU A 9 -7.63 16.56 27.39
CA GLU A 9 -8.02 17.58 26.42
C GLU A 9 -7.08 17.57 25.21
N THR A 10 -5.79 17.40 25.45
CA THR A 10 -4.79 17.24 24.39
C THR A 10 -5.03 15.96 23.58
N ARG A 11 -5.34 14.83 24.21
CA ARG A 11 -5.71 13.57 23.52
C ARG A 11 -6.99 13.70 22.70
N LYS A 12 -8.03 14.32 23.22
CA LYS A 12 -9.29 14.56 22.49
C LYS A 12 -9.07 15.45 21.27
N ASN A 13 -8.23 16.49 21.40
CA ASN A 13 -7.87 17.37 20.30
C ASN A 13 -7.04 16.65 19.24
N ILE A 14 -6.11 15.75 19.62
CA ILE A 14 -5.34 14.93 18.69
C ILE A 14 -6.28 13.96 17.95
N ILE A 15 -7.17 13.27 18.64
CA ILE A 15 -8.13 12.35 18.03
C ILE A 15 -9.06 13.09 17.06
N ALA A 16 -9.59 14.26 17.45
CA ALA A 16 -10.43 15.07 16.56
C ALA A 16 -9.65 15.59 15.33
N ARG A 17 -8.35 15.78 15.46
CA ARG A 17 -7.45 16.15 14.36
C ARG A 17 -7.10 14.95 13.48
N MET A 18 -6.93 13.76 14.04
CA MET A 18 -6.73 12.51 13.28
C MET A 18 -7.91 12.21 12.33
N MET A 19 -9.11 12.70 12.65
CA MET A 19 -10.25 12.65 11.73
C MET A 19 -10.08 13.51 10.47
N LYS A 20 -9.16 14.47 10.47
CA LYS A 20 -8.82 15.29 9.28
C LYS A 20 -7.80 14.64 8.36
N GLY A 21 -7.21 13.53 8.80
CA GLY A 21 -6.23 12.77 8.05
C GLY A 21 -4.77 13.12 8.39
N ILE A 22 -3.92 12.14 8.19
CA ILE A 22 -2.47 12.20 8.36
C ILE A 22 -1.86 11.85 7.01
N GLU A 23 -0.91 12.62 6.56
CA GLU A 23 -0.16 12.35 5.34
C GLU A 23 1.31 12.08 5.71
N PRO A 24 1.70 10.82 5.91
CA PRO A 24 3.10 10.47 6.02
C PRO A 24 3.76 10.56 4.63
N PHE A 25 5.02 10.99 4.57
CA PHE A 25 5.77 11.08 3.32
C PHE A 25 7.26 10.91 3.54
N TYR A 26 7.97 10.54 2.47
CA TYR A 26 9.41 10.29 2.49
C TYR A 26 10.13 11.26 1.56
N ILE A 27 11.09 12.02 2.11
CA ILE A 27 11.86 12.99 1.33
C ILE A 27 13.30 13.09 1.84
N ASN A 28 14.26 13.17 0.94
CA ASN A 28 15.69 13.32 1.25
C ASN A 28 16.26 12.28 2.21
N GLY A 29 15.77 11.04 2.13
CA GLY A 29 16.24 9.97 3.01
C GLY A 29 15.60 9.94 4.39
N GLU A 30 14.58 10.75 4.64
CA GLU A 30 13.94 10.88 5.96
C GLU A 30 12.43 10.67 5.90
N LYS A 31 11.89 10.12 6.98
CA LYS A 31 10.45 9.95 7.22
C LYS A 31 9.86 11.25 7.79
N TRP A 32 8.84 11.77 7.14
CA TRP A 32 8.11 12.98 7.52
C TRP A 32 6.62 12.71 7.66
N VAL A 33 5.94 13.59 8.35
CA VAL A 33 4.48 13.57 8.51
C VAL A 33 3.94 14.98 8.31
N ASP A 34 2.95 15.15 7.44
CA ASP A 34 2.05 16.29 7.50
C ASP A 34 0.87 15.94 8.39
N ALA A 35 0.84 16.53 9.55
CA ALA A 35 -0.26 16.41 10.48
C ALA A 35 -0.95 17.78 10.58
N PHE A 36 -2.05 17.92 9.85
CA PHE A 36 -2.91 19.11 9.91
C PHE A 36 -2.25 20.40 9.42
N GLY A 37 -1.44 20.30 8.36
CA GLY A 37 -0.70 21.42 7.78
C GLY A 37 0.61 21.74 8.50
N ARG A 38 1.01 20.92 9.47
CA ARG A 38 2.32 21.02 10.11
C ARG A 38 3.19 19.83 9.70
N LYS A 39 4.27 20.09 8.99
CA LYS A 39 5.24 19.09 8.57
C LYS A 39 6.33 18.95 9.62
N VAL A 40 6.48 17.74 10.14
CA VAL A 40 7.51 17.39 11.12
C VAL A 40 8.16 16.07 10.73
N ARG A 41 9.37 15.80 11.23
CA ARG A 41 9.97 14.48 11.09
C ARG A 41 9.14 13.45 11.84
N PHE A 42 9.07 12.23 11.34
CA PHE A 42 8.28 11.16 11.94
C PHE A 42 8.55 10.99 13.45
N TYR A 43 9.83 11.00 13.85
CA TYR A 43 10.23 10.84 15.25
C TYR A 43 9.98 12.08 16.14
N GLU A 44 9.67 13.23 15.54
CA GLU A 44 9.30 14.47 16.23
C GLU A 44 7.78 14.67 16.30
N ALA A 45 7.03 13.81 15.61
CA ALA A 45 5.57 13.84 15.64
C ALA A 45 5.04 13.35 16.99
N ASP A 46 3.79 13.70 17.29
CA ASP A 46 3.09 13.20 18.47
C ASP A 46 3.12 11.67 18.51
N GLU A 47 3.31 11.08 19.68
CA GLU A 47 3.35 9.63 19.89
C GLU A 47 2.09 8.93 19.35
N ALA A 48 0.94 9.58 19.49
CA ALA A 48 -0.32 9.05 18.92
C ALA A 48 -0.29 8.97 17.40
N ILE A 49 0.33 9.93 16.71
CA ILE A 49 0.49 9.94 15.25
C ILE A 49 1.49 8.87 14.82
N GLN A 50 2.62 8.78 15.52
CA GLN A 50 3.62 7.72 15.24
C GLN A 50 3.01 6.33 15.41
N SER A 51 2.25 6.11 16.49
CA SER A 51 1.58 4.84 16.78
C SER A 51 0.55 4.49 15.71
N GLU A 52 -0.18 5.49 15.20
CA GLU A 52 -1.17 5.27 14.14
C GLU A 52 -0.52 4.87 12.83
N ILE A 53 0.57 5.52 12.43
CA ILE A 53 1.32 5.18 11.23
C ILE A 53 1.93 3.77 11.37
N ARG A 54 2.51 3.44 12.53
CA ARG A 54 3.03 2.09 12.78
C ARG A 54 1.92 1.03 12.74
N ARG A 55 0.76 1.33 13.28
CA ARG A 55 -0.40 0.43 13.21
C ARG A 55 -0.84 0.17 11.77
N CYS A 56 -0.83 1.20 10.91
CA CYS A 56 -1.12 1.02 9.49
C CYS A 56 -0.09 0.12 8.80
N TYR A 57 1.21 0.30 9.12
CA TYR A 57 2.26 -0.57 8.64
C TYR A 57 2.07 -2.02 9.11
N GLU A 58 1.84 -2.24 10.41
CA GLU A 58 1.66 -3.57 11.01
C GLU A 58 0.47 -4.34 10.40
N ASN A 59 -0.58 -3.64 10.01
CA ASN A 59 -1.76 -4.22 9.37
C ASN A 59 -1.62 -4.42 7.86
N ASP A 60 -0.54 -3.95 7.24
CA ASP A 60 -0.30 -4.12 5.80
C ASP A 60 0.40 -5.47 5.51
N GLU A 61 -0.34 -6.57 5.69
CA GLU A 61 0.14 -7.94 5.45
C GLU A 61 0.72 -8.12 4.04
N ARG A 62 0.18 -7.42 3.07
CA ARG A 62 0.64 -7.46 1.69
C ARG A 62 2.08 -6.98 1.58
N SER A 63 2.35 -5.79 2.11
CA SER A 63 3.69 -5.22 2.08
C SER A 63 4.69 -6.08 2.85
N HIS A 64 4.30 -6.62 3.99
CA HIS A 64 5.12 -7.56 4.75
C HIS A 64 5.48 -8.81 3.93
N ASN A 65 4.50 -9.41 3.26
CA ASN A 65 4.71 -10.58 2.42
C ASN A 65 5.64 -10.27 1.26
N TYR A 66 5.45 -9.13 0.60
CA TYR A 66 6.31 -8.70 -0.50
C TYR A 66 7.75 -8.46 -0.04
N MET A 67 7.93 -7.71 1.04
CA MET A 67 9.26 -7.43 1.58
C MET A 67 10.01 -8.70 1.98
N LYS A 68 9.35 -9.63 2.65
CA LYS A 68 9.97 -10.90 3.07
C LYS A 68 10.29 -11.82 1.88
N ARG A 69 9.33 -12.04 0.97
CA ARG A 69 9.42 -13.06 -0.08
C ARG A 69 10.16 -12.58 -1.31
N VAL A 70 9.99 -11.32 -1.69
CA VAL A 70 10.50 -10.79 -2.96
C VAL A 70 11.76 -9.94 -2.73
N LEU A 71 11.75 -9.08 -1.70
CA LEU A 71 12.90 -8.22 -1.40
C LEU A 71 13.91 -8.90 -0.45
N GLY A 72 13.54 -9.99 0.23
CA GLY A 72 14.41 -10.67 1.20
C GLY A 72 14.66 -9.89 2.48
N ILE A 73 13.87 -8.85 2.76
CA ILE A 73 14.01 -7.99 3.94
C ILE A 73 13.33 -8.67 5.12
N THR A 74 14.11 -9.05 6.14
CA THR A 74 13.61 -9.72 7.35
C THR A 74 13.69 -8.84 8.59
N ASN A 75 14.54 -7.80 8.60
CA ASN A 75 14.67 -6.86 9.70
C ASN A 75 13.44 -5.93 9.73
N GLU A 76 12.80 -5.80 10.88
CA GLU A 76 11.54 -5.05 11.04
C GLU A 76 11.71 -3.55 10.79
N GLU A 77 12.79 -2.94 11.28
CA GLU A 77 13.01 -1.50 11.07
C GLU A 77 13.34 -1.21 9.60
N GLU A 78 14.08 -2.11 8.93
CA GLU A 78 14.33 -2.01 7.49
C GLU A 78 13.05 -2.20 6.67
N GLN A 79 12.14 -3.09 7.11
CA GLN A 79 10.82 -3.24 6.51
C GLN A 79 9.99 -1.97 6.68
N PHE A 80 9.97 -1.39 7.89
CA PHE A 80 9.25 -0.14 8.14
C PHE A 80 9.82 1.03 7.33
N GLU A 81 11.14 1.15 7.22
CA GLU A 81 11.80 2.14 6.38
C GLU A 81 11.42 1.97 4.90
N THR A 82 11.46 0.74 4.41
CA THR A 82 11.13 0.41 3.03
C THR A 82 9.64 0.67 2.74
N TRP A 83 8.77 0.30 3.66
CA TRP A 83 7.33 0.58 3.57
C TRP A 83 7.06 2.09 3.52
N TYR A 84 7.68 2.83 4.42
CA TYR A 84 7.53 4.28 4.48
C TYR A 84 7.99 4.96 3.20
N LYS A 85 9.14 4.54 2.66
CA LYS A 85 9.69 5.05 1.41
C LYS A 85 8.84 4.70 0.19
N CYS A 86 8.38 3.45 0.11
CA CYS A 86 7.84 2.90 -1.14
C CYS A 86 6.32 2.86 -1.19
N VAL A 87 5.64 2.69 -0.04
CA VAL A 87 4.18 2.52 0.01
C VAL A 87 3.49 3.84 0.33
N VAL A 88 4.04 4.58 1.27
CA VAL A 88 3.50 5.88 1.68
C VAL A 88 3.95 6.99 0.74
N GLY A 89 5.16 7.18 0.62
CA GLY A 89 6.06 7.87 -0.30
C GLY A 89 5.89 9.34 -0.59
N GLY A 90 4.79 9.84 -1.03
CA GLY A 90 4.72 11.19 -1.61
C GLY A 90 3.81 12.17 -0.89
N LEU A 91 4.22 13.43 -0.82
CA LEU A 91 3.38 14.52 -0.33
C LEU A 91 2.50 15.03 -1.48
N ASP A 92 1.20 14.71 -1.48
CA ASP A 92 0.26 15.14 -2.54
C ASP A 92 -0.91 15.99 -2.03
N GLN A 93 -0.93 16.33 -0.75
CA GLN A 93 -1.96 17.12 -0.07
C GLN A 93 -3.28 16.36 0.20
N GLU A 94 -3.36 15.09 -0.11
CA GLU A 94 -4.48 14.24 0.25
C GLU A 94 -4.04 13.23 1.30
N PRO A 95 -4.64 13.21 2.48
CA PRO A 95 -4.20 12.35 3.57
C PRO A 95 -4.24 10.87 3.21
N ASP A 96 -3.15 10.16 3.47
CA ASP A 96 -3.07 8.70 3.28
C ASP A 96 -3.78 7.93 4.39
N ILE A 97 -3.87 8.52 5.58
CA ILE A 97 -4.53 7.91 6.73
C ILE A 97 -5.71 8.79 7.16
N ILE A 98 -6.93 8.28 7.02
CA ILE A 98 -8.16 8.97 7.41
C ILE A 98 -8.91 8.09 8.39
N ASN A 99 -9.24 8.61 9.57
CA ASN A 99 -9.94 7.86 10.62
C ASN A 99 -9.27 6.53 10.98
N GLY A 100 -7.95 6.50 10.93
CA GLY A 100 -7.19 5.28 11.20
C GLY A 100 -7.22 4.25 10.07
N VAL A 101 -7.77 4.58 8.94
CA VAL A 101 -7.75 3.72 7.75
C VAL A 101 -6.69 4.24 6.79
N PHE A 102 -5.70 3.40 6.53
CA PHE A 102 -4.71 3.65 5.50
C PHE A 102 -5.33 3.38 4.13
N ASN A 103 -5.17 4.32 3.22
CA ASN A 103 -5.62 4.17 1.85
C ASN A 103 -4.47 3.68 0.96
N PRO A 104 -4.33 2.37 0.76
CA PRO A 104 -3.23 1.81 -0.03
C PRO A 104 -3.40 2.04 -1.53
N ASP A 105 -4.50 2.63 -1.98
CA ASP A 105 -4.80 2.80 -3.41
C ASP A 105 -4.16 4.07 -4.00
N LYS A 106 -3.51 4.87 -3.18
CA LYS A 106 -2.79 6.04 -3.66
C LYS A 106 -1.46 5.65 -4.28
N PHE A 107 -1.29 6.05 -5.52
CA PHE A 107 -0.06 5.84 -6.26
C PHE A 107 1.00 6.86 -5.84
N ASN A 108 2.10 6.35 -5.31
CA ASN A 108 3.28 7.17 -5.12
C ASN A 108 3.91 7.53 -6.48
N ASN A 109 3.43 8.60 -7.09
CA ASN A 109 3.98 9.13 -8.34
C ASN A 109 5.43 9.63 -8.20
N LEU A 110 5.92 9.74 -6.97
CA LEU A 110 7.22 10.32 -6.63
C LEU A 110 8.32 9.27 -6.45
N CYS A 111 8.12 8.03 -6.92
CA CYS A 111 9.23 7.08 -6.98
C CYS A 111 10.28 7.59 -7.97
N PHE A 112 11.33 8.21 -7.44
CA PHE A 112 12.44 8.80 -8.20
C PHE A 112 13.35 7.74 -8.84
N GLU A 113 13.25 6.48 -8.41
CA GLU A 113 13.99 5.37 -8.99
C GLU A 113 13.28 4.87 -10.26
N SER A 114 13.50 5.58 -11.36
CA SER A 114 12.91 5.24 -12.67
C SER A 114 13.27 3.83 -13.16
N ILE A 115 14.31 3.21 -12.58
CA ILE A 115 14.85 1.89 -12.96
C ILE A 115 14.50 0.81 -11.91
N CYS A 116 13.68 1.12 -10.90
CA CYS A 116 13.33 0.15 -9.89
C CYS A 116 12.50 -1.00 -10.48
N SER A 117 13.02 -2.23 -10.40
CA SER A 117 12.33 -3.44 -10.87
C SER A 117 11.04 -3.78 -10.11
N HIS A 118 10.82 -3.13 -8.95
CA HIS A 118 9.67 -3.31 -8.08
C HIS A 118 8.61 -2.21 -8.27
N ARG A 119 8.88 -1.25 -9.15
CA ARG A 119 7.95 -0.16 -9.46
C ARG A 119 6.61 -0.71 -9.97
N GLY A 120 5.51 -0.29 -9.35
CA GLY A 120 4.17 -0.76 -9.66
C GLY A 120 3.83 -2.17 -9.17
N LYS A 121 4.81 -2.87 -8.56
CA LYS A 121 4.59 -4.19 -7.94
C LYS A 121 4.47 -4.08 -6.42
N PHE A 122 5.33 -3.30 -5.81
CA PHE A 122 5.36 -3.04 -4.38
C PHE A 122 4.85 -1.62 -4.04
N CYS A 123 5.49 -0.61 -4.63
CA CYS A 123 5.09 0.77 -4.43
C CYS A 123 3.82 1.10 -5.21
N GLY A 124 2.89 1.73 -4.54
CA GLY A 124 1.66 2.23 -5.14
C GLY A 124 0.78 1.11 -5.61
N THR A 125 0.49 0.20 -4.73
CA THR A 125 -0.68 -0.58 -4.90
C THR A 125 -0.86 -1.45 -6.07
N ARG A 126 -1.91 -2.03 -6.11
CA ARG A 126 -2.88 -2.25 -7.16
C ARG A 126 -2.80 -1.23 -8.31
N SER A 127 -2.10 -0.11 -8.09
CA SER A 127 -1.90 1.00 -8.98
C SER A 127 -1.13 0.63 -10.23
N GLY A 128 -1.59 0.32 -11.05
CA GLY A 128 -1.16 -0.13 -12.31
C GLY A 128 -2.11 -1.20 -12.81
N LEU A 129 -2.79 -1.93 -11.93
CA LEU A 129 -3.82 -2.88 -12.30
C LEU A 129 -5.17 -2.16 -12.35
N LYS A 130 -5.83 -2.24 -13.49
CA LYS A 130 -7.20 -1.78 -13.65
C LYS A 130 -8.14 -2.74 -12.91
N ASP A 131 -9.31 -2.29 -12.51
CA ASP A 131 -10.28 -3.10 -11.78
C ASP A 131 -10.55 -4.46 -12.44
N TYR A 132 -10.67 -4.50 -13.78
CA TYR A 132 -10.87 -5.75 -14.51
C TYR A 132 -9.65 -6.68 -14.48
N GLU A 133 -8.44 -6.16 -14.25
CA GLU A 133 -7.21 -6.95 -14.09
C GLU A 133 -7.14 -7.55 -12.70
N VAL A 134 -7.50 -6.77 -11.68
CA VAL A 134 -7.66 -7.26 -10.29
C VAL A 134 -8.72 -8.36 -10.24
N GLU A 135 -9.88 -8.14 -10.85
CA GLU A 135 -10.95 -9.14 -10.94
C GLU A 135 -10.48 -10.42 -11.62
N THR A 136 -9.74 -10.30 -12.73
CA THR A 136 -9.16 -11.45 -13.43
C THR A 136 -8.20 -12.23 -12.53
N LEU A 137 -7.29 -11.57 -11.83
CA LEU A 137 -6.34 -12.19 -10.91
C LEU A 137 -7.03 -12.85 -9.72
N THR A 138 -8.05 -12.20 -9.16
CA THR A 138 -8.88 -12.75 -8.07
C THR A 138 -9.52 -14.08 -8.47
N LEU A 139 -10.11 -14.14 -9.65
CA LEU A 139 -10.73 -15.38 -10.15
C LEU A 139 -9.71 -16.50 -10.36
N LEU A 140 -8.55 -16.19 -10.90
CA LEU A 140 -7.47 -17.16 -11.07
C LEU A 140 -6.96 -17.68 -9.72
N LYS A 141 -6.80 -16.82 -8.74
CA LYS A 141 -6.38 -17.19 -7.38
C LYS A 141 -7.41 -18.05 -6.67
N GLN A 142 -8.70 -17.86 -6.95
CA GLN A 142 -9.79 -18.69 -6.47
C GLN A 142 -9.85 -20.07 -7.15
N GLY A 143 -8.96 -20.33 -8.10
CA GLY A 143 -8.88 -21.63 -8.80
C GLY A 143 -9.88 -21.79 -9.95
N HIS A 144 -10.49 -20.70 -10.42
CA HIS A 144 -11.38 -20.79 -11.58
C HIS A 144 -10.59 -21.08 -12.86
N THR A 145 -11.17 -21.94 -13.72
CA THR A 145 -10.65 -22.16 -15.08
C THR A 145 -10.86 -20.91 -15.93
N ILE A 146 -10.21 -20.85 -17.10
CA ILE A 146 -10.35 -19.73 -18.04
C ILE A 146 -11.82 -19.59 -18.47
N GLU A 147 -12.53 -20.70 -18.73
CA GLU A 147 -13.93 -20.72 -19.10
C GLU A 147 -14.83 -20.22 -17.97
N GLN A 148 -14.59 -20.70 -16.75
CA GLN A 148 -15.33 -20.27 -15.55
C GLN A 148 -15.11 -18.79 -15.26
N GLY A 149 -13.87 -18.32 -15.35
CA GLY A 149 -13.52 -16.91 -15.15
C GLY A 149 -14.20 -16.03 -16.19
N ALA A 150 -14.12 -16.40 -17.47
CA ALA A 150 -14.78 -15.67 -18.56
C ALA A 150 -16.30 -15.57 -18.36
N GLN A 151 -16.93 -16.68 -17.96
CA GLN A 151 -18.37 -16.71 -17.68
C GLN A 151 -18.76 -15.80 -16.51
N LYS A 152 -17.98 -15.81 -15.42
CA LYS A 152 -18.28 -15.00 -14.21
C LYS A 152 -18.27 -13.49 -14.47
N ILE A 153 -17.38 -13.03 -15.32
CA ILE A 153 -17.27 -11.59 -15.65
C ILE A 153 -17.86 -11.23 -17.01
N HIS A 154 -18.66 -12.14 -17.57
CA HIS A 154 -19.40 -11.91 -18.81
C HIS A 154 -18.54 -11.45 -20.00
N VAL A 155 -17.38 -12.07 -20.18
CA VAL A 155 -16.50 -11.85 -21.34
C VAL A 155 -16.33 -13.13 -22.14
N SER A 156 -15.86 -13.02 -23.39
CA SER A 156 -15.54 -14.21 -24.18
C SER A 156 -14.30 -14.93 -23.63
N VAL A 157 -14.24 -16.25 -23.80
CA VAL A 157 -13.07 -17.05 -23.39
C VAL A 157 -11.77 -16.55 -24.04
N PRO A 158 -11.72 -16.20 -25.34
CA PRO A 158 -10.55 -15.56 -25.93
C PRO A 158 -10.21 -14.21 -25.29
N GLY A 159 -11.21 -13.41 -24.95
CA GLY A 159 -11.02 -12.12 -24.28
C GLY A 159 -10.41 -12.27 -22.87
N PHE A 160 -10.89 -13.24 -22.09
CA PHE A 160 -10.33 -13.54 -20.77
C PHE A 160 -8.89 -14.06 -20.89
N LYS A 161 -8.62 -14.94 -21.86
CA LYS A 161 -7.26 -15.42 -22.12
C LYS A 161 -6.30 -14.30 -22.49
N SER A 162 -6.74 -13.37 -23.35
CA SER A 162 -5.95 -12.18 -23.71
C SER A 162 -5.62 -11.30 -22.51
N ARG A 163 -6.56 -11.12 -21.57
CA ARG A 163 -6.30 -10.41 -20.32
C ARG A 163 -5.20 -11.09 -19.50
N ILE A 164 -5.25 -12.42 -19.37
CA ILE A 164 -4.24 -13.20 -18.67
C ILE A 164 -2.86 -13.05 -19.33
N ASP A 165 -2.79 -13.14 -20.64
CA ASP A 165 -1.52 -13.03 -21.37
C ASP A 165 -0.92 -11.61 -21.24
N ASN A 166 -1.76 -10.58 -21.29
CA ASN A 166 -1.33 -9.21 -21.02
C ASN A 166 -0.84 -9.02 -19.57
N LEU A 167 -1.53 -9.63 -18.60
CA LEU A 167 -1.12 -9.60 -17.20
C LEU A 167 0.22 -10.30 -16.98
N LYS A 168 0.46 -11.44 -17.65
CA LYS A 168 1.76 -12.12 -17.58
C LYS A 168 2.88 -11.23 -18.10
N ILE A 169 2.70 -10.59 -19.26
CA ILE A 169 3.68 -9.67 -19.81
C ILE A 169 3.92 -8.50 -18.86
N ARG A 170 2.87 -7.87 -18.39
CA ARG A 170 2.92 -6.68 -17.56
C ARG A 170 3.54 -6.93 -16.19
N LEU A 171 3.26 -8.08 -15.58
CA LEU A 171 3.75 -8.47 -14.28
C LEU A 171 5.03 -9.33 -14.35
N ASP A 172 5.57 -9.52 -15.55
CA ASP A 172 6.75 -10.36 -15.80
C ASP A 172 6.59 -11.79 -15.22
N ALA A 173 5.40 -12.37 -15.40
CA ALA A 173 5.08 -13.70 -14.92
C ALA A 173 5.35 -14.74 -16.01
N ALA A 174 6.30 -15.64 -15.78
CA ALA A 174 6.69 -16.67 -16.75
C ALA A 174 5.57 -17.66 -17.09
N ASN A 175 4.63 -17.88 -16.15
CA ASN A 175 3.52 -18.84 -16.31
C ASN A 175 2.36 -18.48 -15.37
N MET A 176 1.29 -19.30 -15.41
CA MET A 176 0.11 -19.08 -14.58
C MET A 176 0.40 -19.17 -13.08
N ALA A 177 1.24 -20.12 -12.66
CA ALA A 177 1.59 -20.27 -11.26
C ALA A 177 2.37 -19.04 -10.73
N ALA A 178 3.31 -18.51 -11.52
CA ALA A 178 4.00 -17.27 -11.20
C ALA A 178 3.03 -16.09 -11.12
N LEU A 179 2.05 -16.00 -12.05
CA LEU A 179 1.04 -14.95 -12.04
C LEU A 179 0.16 -15.01 -10.78
N ILE A 180 -0.26 -16.20 -10.35
CA ILE A 180 -1.04 -16.39 -9.12
C ILE A 180 -0.20 -16.07 -7.88
N SER A 181 1.08 -16.43 -7.86
CA SER A 181 1.99 -16.07 -6.77
C SER A 181 2.12 -14.56 -6.64
N ILE A 182 2.34 -13.86 -7.76
CA ILE A 182 2.40 -12.38 -7.79
C ILE A 182 1.07 -11.78 -7.31
N ALA A 183 -0.07 -12.30 -7.73
CA ALA A 183 -1.38 -11.84 -7.25
C ALA A 183 -1.52 -11.98 -5.73
N SER A 184 -1.01 -13.09 -5.17
CA SER A 184 -1.00 -13.30 -3.72
C SER A 184 -0.07 -12.34 -2.99
N ASP A 185 1.09 -12.06 -3.55
CA ASP A 185 2.05 -11.09 -3.01
C ASP A 185 1.51 -9.64 -3.10
N LEU A 186 0.66 -9.37 -4.09
CA LEU A 186 -0.08 -8.11 -4.23
C LEU A 186 -1.32 -8.00 -3.31
N GLY A 187 -1.61 -9.02 -2.51
CA GLY A 187 -2.78 -9.02 -1.60
C GLY A 187 -4.14 -9.11 -2.33
N ILE A 188 -4.13 -9.57 -3.59
CA ILE A 188 -5.34 -9.82 -4.38
C ILE A 188 -5.95 -11.16 -4.02
#